data_e390cf8042ba8fa7b940bab50c447c40
#
_entry.id   e390cf8042ba8fa7b940bab50c447c40
#
_cell.length_a   1.000
_cell.length_b   1.000
_cell.length_c   1.000
_cell.angle_alpha   90.00
_cell.angle_beta   90.00
_cell.angle_gamma   90.00
#
_symmetry.space_group_name_H-M   'P 1'
#
loop_
_entity.id
_entity.type
_entity.pdbx_description
1 polymer ?
#
loop_
_entity_poly.entity_id
_entity_poly.type
_entity_poly.pdbx_seq_one_letter_code
_entity_poly.pdbx_strand_id
1 'polypeptide(L)' 'MIIVAIDETAFDRASEIIDCLDSKKCMVKIGSVAFNSMGHKIIRFAAEKGFEIFLDLK' A
#
# COMPACT_ATOMS: atom_id res chain seq x y z
N MET A 1 13.06 3.85 -9.17
CA MET A 1 12.14 3.47 -8.08
C MET A 1 11.11 2.48 -8.59
N ILE A 2 10.82 1.49 -7.79
CA ILE A 2 9.85 0.44 -8.14
C ILE A 2 8.49 0.81 -7.56
N ILE A 3 7.44 0.70 -8.37
CA ILE A 3 6.07 0.93 -7.91
C ILE A 3 5.41 -0.42 -7.70
N VAL A 4 4.96 -0.68 -6.48
CA VAL A 4 4.32 -1.94 -6.12
C VAL A 4 2.83 -1.72 -5.91
N ALA A 5 2.01 -2.37 -6.71
CA ALA A 5 0.56 -2.25 -6.60
C ALA A 5 0.04 -3.15 -5.48
N ILE A 6 -0.76 -2.57 -4.60
CA ILE A 6 -1.41 -3.31 -3.52
C ILE A 6 -2.87 -3.51 -3.90
N ASP A 7 -3.19 -4.73 -4.31
CA ASP A 7 -4.55 -5.08 -4.74
C ASP A 7 -5.24 -6.04 -3.79
N GLU A 8 -4.70 -6.20 -2.59
CA GLU A 8 -5.26 -7.09 -1.58
C GLU A 8 -6.48 -6.46 -0.93
N THR A 9 -7.41 -7.32 -0.49
CA THR A 9 -8.60 -6.89 0.21
C THR A 9 -8.48 -7.04 1.73
N ALA A 10 -7.57 -7.90 2.19
CA ALA A 10 -7.34 -8.16 3.61
C ALA A 10 -6.13 -7.41 4.10
N PHE A 11 -6.28 -6.70 5.23
CA PHE A 11 -5.21 -5.91 5.79
C PHE A 11 -3.97 -6.76 6.12
N ASP A 12 -4.18 -7.96 6.64
CA ASP A 12 -3.07 -8.84 7.02
C ASP A 12 -2.16 -9.15 5.83
N ARG A 13 -2.75 -9.42 4.68
CA ARG A 13 -1.99 -9.72 3.45
C ARG A 13 -1.29 -8.48 2.93
N ALA A 14 -2.00 -7.37 2.91
CA ALA A 14 -1.43 -6.12 2.43
C ALA A 14 -0.26 -5.68 3.31
N SER A 15 -0.40 -5.78 4.63
CA SER A 15 0.66 -5.39 5.55
C SER A 15 1.88 -6.29 5.41
N GLU A 16 1.68 -7.60 5.17
CA GLU A 16 2.80 -8.50 4.95
C GLU A 16 3.60 -8.11 3.70
N ILE A 17 2.90 -7.76 2.62
CA ILE A 17 3.56 -7.33 1.39
C ILE A 17 4.37 -6.08 1.64
N ILE A 18 3.78 -5.08 2.30
CA ILE A 18 4.45 -3.82 2.59
C ILE A 18 5.66 -4.02 3.49
N ASP A 19 5.55 -4.90 4.48
CA ASP A 19 6.65 -5.19 5.40
C ASP A 19 7.86 -5.82 4.69
N CYS A 20 7.63 -6.48 3.56
CA CYS A 20 8.70 -7.10 2.78
C CYS A 20 9.41 -6.13 1.84
N LEU A 21 8.91 -4.91 1.70
CA LEU A 21 9.44 -3.94 0.75
C LEU A 21 10.40 -2.97 1.42
N ASP A 22 11.31 -2.41 0.62
CA ASP A 22 12.24 -1.38 1.08
C ASP A 22 11.68 -0.01 0.70
N SER A 23 11.32 0.80 1.69
CA SER A 23 10.71 2.11 1.46
C SER A 23 11.62 3.08 0.72
N LYS A 24 12.92 2.82 0.72
CA LYS A 24 13.89 3.65 -0.01
C LYS A 24 13.91 3.35 -1.50
N LYS A 25 13.44 2.16 -1.89
CA LYS A 25 13.49 1.70 -3.28
C LYS A 25 12.13 1.56 -3.93
N CYS A 26 11.07 1.49 -3.12
CA CYS A 26 9.72 1.21 -3.61
C CYS A 26 8.74 2.29 -3.18
N MET A 27 7.78 2.59 -4.04
CA MET A 27 6.59 3.30 -3.62
C MET A 27 5.39 2.36 -3.74
N VAL A 28 4.34 2.65 -3.02
CA VAL A 28 3.16 1.80 -2.95
C VAL A 28 2.02 2.45 -3.70
N LYS A 29 1.41 1.70 -4.60
CA LYS A 29 0.22 2.14 -5.31
C LYS A 29 -1.00 1.48 -4.67
N ILE A 30 -1.92 2.29 -4.15
CA ILE A 30 -3.15 1.80 -3.54
C ILE A 30 -4.29 2.02 -4.54
N GLY A 31 -4.81 0.92 -5.05
CA GLY A 31 -5.90 0.97 -6.01
C GLY A 31 -7.27 0.96 -5.34
N SER A 32 -8.32 1.03 -6.19
CA SER A 32 -9.71 1.10 -5.70
C SER A 32 -10.09 -0.10 -4.85
N VAL A 33 -9.64 -1.30 -5.24
CA VAL A 33 -9.98 -2.54 -4.52
C VAL A 33 -9.47 -2.47 -3.08
N ALA A 34 -8.18 -2.16 -2.92
CA ALA A 34 -7.59 -2.09 -1.58
C ALA A 34 -8.19 -0.94 -0.78
N PHE A 35 -8.38 0.23 -1.41
CA PHE A 35 -8.94 1.38 -0.71
C PHE A 35 -10.38 1.12 -0.26
N ASN A 36 -11.20 0.52 -1.12
CA ASN A 36 -12.60 0.24 -0.77
C ASN A 36 -12.71 -0.80 0.35
N SER A 37 -11.76 -1.74 0.42
CA SER A 37 -11.78 -2.79 1.44
C SER A 37 -11.17 -2.33 2.76
N MET A 38 -10.08 -1.57 2.70
CA MET A 38 -9.30 -1.23 3.90
C MET A 38 -9.31 0.26 4.26
N GLY A 39 -9.73 1.11 3.32
CA GLY A 39 -9.83 2.55 3.55
C GLY A 39 -8.48 3.17 3.93
N HIS A 40 -8.53 4.11 4.85
CA HIS A 40 -7.32 4.84 5.28
C HIS A 40 -6.37 3.99 6.11
N LYS A 41 -6.80 2.84 6.58
CA LYS A 41 -5.97 1.98 7.41
C LYS A 41 -4.70 1.55 6.69
N ILE A 42 -4.83 1.13 5.43
CA ILE A 42 -3.67 0.69 4.66
C ILE A 42 -2.77 1.87 4.28
N ILE A 43 -3.39 3.02 4.00
CA ILE A 43 -2.63 4.23 3.68
C ILE A 43 -1.79 4.65 4.88
N ARG A 44 -2.40 4.67 6.06
CA ARG A 44 -1.70 5.05 7.28
C ARG A 44 -0.56 4.07 7.58
N PHE A 45 -0.81 2.79 7.41
CA PHE A 45 0.20 1.76 7.66
C PHE A 45 1.43 1.98 6.77
N ALA A 46 1.22 2.18 5.47
CA ALA A 46 2.31 2.40 4.53
C ALA A 46 3.05 3.70 4.81
N ALA A 47 2.31 4.76 5.15
CA ALA A 47 2.91 6.06 5.46
C ALA A 47 3.80 5.97 6.69
N GLU A 48 3.36 5.25 7.71
CA GLU A 48 4.14 5.08 8.95
C GLU A 48 5.41 4.29 8.71
N LYS A 49 5.43 3.45 7.71
CA LYS A 49 6.63 2.71 7.30
C LYS A 49 7.57 3.54 6.42
N GLY A 50 7.18 4.75 6.08
CA GLY A 50 8.02 5.66 5.30
C GLY A 50 7.85 5.56 3.79
N PHE A 51 6.81 4.89 3.32
CA PHE A 51 6.58 4.75 1.88
C PHE A 51 5.90 5.98 1.29
N GLU A 52 6.29 6.33 0.07
CA GLU A 52 5.49 7.23 -0.74
C GLU A 52 4.30 6.44 -1.28
N ILE A 53 3.14 7.07 -1.32
CA ILE A 53 1.90 6.41 -1.69
C ILE A 53 1.28 7.11 -2.90
N PHE A 54 0.93 6.31 -3.89
CA PHE A 54 0.20 6.79 -5.06
C PHE A 54 -1.21 6.21 -5.02
N LEU A 55 -2.22 7.07 -4.95
CA LEU A 55 -3.61 6.63 -4.94
C LEU A 55 -4.12 6.58 -6.38
N ASP A 56 -4.50 5.39 -6.82
CA ASP A 56 -5.04 5.18 -8.17
C ASP A 56 -6.49 4.73 -8.05
N LEU A 57 -7.34 5.66 -7.67
CA LEU A 57 -8.77 5.40 -7.48
C LEU A 57 -9.53 5.71 -8.76
N LYS A 58 -10.45 4.83 -9.09
CA LYS A 58 -11.24 4.95 -10.33
C LYS A 58 -12.71 5.19 -10.05
#